data_9bb4fbb34714d077a64c5e7ae53404be
#
_entry.id   9bb4fbb34714d077a64c5e7ae53404be
#
_cell.length_a   1.000
_cell.length_b   1.000
_cell.length_c   1.000
_cell.angle_alpha   90.00
_cell.angle_beta   90.00
_cell.angle_gamma   90.00
#
_symmetry.space_group_name_H-M   'P 1'
#
loop_
_entity.id
_entity.type
_entity.pdbx_description
1 polymer ?
#
loop_
_entity_poly.entity_id
_entity_poly.type
_entity_poly.pdbx_seq_one_letter_code
_entity_poly.pdbx_strand_id
1 'polypeptide(L)'
;MRLKESIALSVAPPSATSPCRALRPVVRALENLAMTLKVIEWSTGNVGRYALRSIIGHPGLELVGLFVSSEAKEGKDAGELCGLDPVGVMATRNVDALLALDADCVCYTADGGMRPGDAVTDMAKILASGKNVVSCSMVGLVHPTTLNAMFTKQLSDACEAGGTSFLTSGIDPGFANDTLPLVLSGLSESWSQIRCQEIINYATYNQPETIVEIMGFGKPLDHTPVLLMPGMLGFAWGGTLRLLAEGLGVEIEEIREVHERLPAEKPMQLGPYTIEVGTTAALRFEIQGIVDGRPALIVEHVTRLDDDLAPDWPKSNGSYRVLIEGVPSMQLEYEFQDEHGDHAVGGVLLTATRLVNAIPSVCAAAPGLLSALDLPLITGKGLYKPSA
;
A
#
# COMPACT_ATOMS: atom_id res chain seq x y z
N MET A 1 -41.44 7.08 19.40
CA MET A 1 -41.77 6.53 18.08
C MET A 1 -41.49 7.64 17.05
N ARG A 2 -40.30 7.65 16.43
CA ARG A 2 -39.93 8.64 15.40
C ARG A 2 -40.20 8.00 14.05
N LEU A 3 -41.19 8.50 13.31
CA LEU A 3 -41.42 8.17 11.91
C LEU A 3 -40.24 8.68 11.06
N LYS A 4 -39.52 7.77 10.42
CA LYS A 4 -38.62 8.10 9.31
C LYS A 4 -39.46 8.11 8.03
N GLU A 5 -39.86 9.29 7.57
CA GLU A 5 -40.36 9.44 6.22
C GLU A 5 -39.21 9.47 5.23
N SER A 6 -39.08 8.48 4.36
CA SER A 6 -38.18 8.51 3.24
C SER A 6 -38.89 9.14 2.05
N ILE A 7 -38.47 10.30 1.63
CA ILE A 7 -38.95 10.93 0.39
C ILE A 7 -38.17 10.32 -0.77
N ALA A 8 -38.78 9.44 -1.52
CA ALA A 8 -38.25 8.98 -2.80
C ALA A 8 -38.42 10.09 -3.84
N LEU A 9 -37.35 10.84 -4.11
CA LEU A 9 -37.29 11.75 -5.24
C LEU A 9 -37.20 10.91 -6.53
N SER A 10 -38.31 10.79 -7.27
CA SER A 10 -38.33 10.28 -8.62
C SER A 10 -37.64 11.29 -9.53
N VAL A 11 -36.36 11.01 -9.90
CA VAL A 11 -35.68 11.79 -10.93
C VAL A 11 -36.25 11.34 -12.29
N ALA A 12 -37.09 12.17 -12.88
CA ALA A 12 -37.58 11.93 -14.24
C ALA A 12 -36.40 11.83 -15.22
N PRO A 13 -36.41 10.86 -16.16
CA PRO A 13 -35.31 10.75 -17.12
C PRO A 13 -35.22 12.02 -17.97
N PRO A 14 -34.00 12.52 -18.27
CA PRO A 14 -33.81 13.72 -19.10
C PRO A 14 -34.39 13.50 -20.50
N SER A 15 -35.01 14.56 -21.08
CA SER A 15 -35.70 14.52 -22.38
C SER A 15 -34.77 14.05 -23.52
N ALA A 16 -35.41 13.42 -24.54
CA ALA A 16 -34.73 12.63 -25.57
C ALA A 16 -33.91 13.41 -26.62
N THR A 17 -33.71 14.72 -26.46
CA THR A 17 -33.20 15.61 -27.51
C THR A 17 -31.81 16.22 -27.26
N SER A 18 -31.06 15.77 -26.26
CA SER A 18 -29.67 16.25 -26.04
C SER A 18 -28.69 15.45 -26.88
N PRO A 19 -27.80 16.09 -27.70
CA PRO A 19 -26.74 15.42 -28.48
C PRO A 19 -25.77 14.59 -27.61
N CYS A 20 -25.62 14.92 -26.35
CA CYS A 20 -24.85 14.11 -25.38
C CYS A 20 -25.44 12.73 -25.10
N ARG A 21 -26.74 12.50 -25.37
CA ARG A 21 -27.43 11.22 -25.13
C ARG A 21 -27.19 10.21 -26.25
N ALA A 22 -27.02 10.68 -27.49
CA ALA A 22 -26.72 9.82 -28.64
C ALA A 22 -25.30 9.24 -28.59
N LEU A 23 -24.35 9.92 -27.93
CA LEU A 23 -22.96 9.46 -27.76
C LEU A 23 -22.78 8.51 -26.58
N ARG A 24 -23.69 8.52 -25.59
CA ARG A 24 -23.60 7.64 -24.40
C ARG A 24 -23.57 6.13 -24.71
N PRO A 25 -24.39 5.59 -25.66
CA PRO A 25 -24.29 4.17 -26.01
C PRO A 25 -22.98 3.83 -26.73
N VAL A 26 -22.45 4.74 -27.54
CA VAL A 26 -21.18 4.56 -28.27
C VAL A 26 -20.01 4.68 -27.29
N VAL A 27 -20.02 5.66 -26.38
CA VAL A 27 -19.04 5.81 -25.32
C VAL A 27 -19.10 4.61 -24.37
N ARG A 28 -20.29 4.15 -23.99
CA ARG A 28 -20.46 2.95 -23.15
C ARG A 28 -20.09 1.65 -23.87
N ALA A 29 -20.30 1.59 -25.20
CA ALA A 29 -19.83 0.46 -26.02
C ALA A 29 -18.32 0.49 -26.22
N LEU A 30 -17.72 1.68 -26.33
CA LEU A 30 -16.27 1.88 -26.36
C LEU A 30 -15.64 1.66 -24.96
N GLU A 31 -16.32 2.00 -23.89
CA GLU A 31 -15.92 1.67 -22.50
C GLU A 31 -16.06 0.17 -22.20
N ASN A 32 -17.01 -0.53 -22.83
CA ASN A 32 -17.15 -1.99 -22.77
C ASN A 32 -16.18 -2.73 -23.73
N LEU A 33 -15.52 -2.01 -24.63
CA LEU A 33 -14.36 -2.43 -25.41
C LEU A 33 -13.05 -2.05 -24.71
N ALA A 34 -13.09 -1.60 -23.46
CA ALA A 34 -11.90 -1.46 -22.62
C ALA A 34 -11.21 -2.84 -22.56
N MET A 35 -10.11 -2.97 -23.28
CA MET A 35 -9.33 -4.20 -23.28
C MET A 35 -9.02 -4.57 -21.84
N THR A 36 -9.38 -5.79 -21.45
CA THR A 36 -8.99 -6.35 -20.15
C THR A 36 -7.46 -6.39 -20.09
N LEU A 37 -6.86 -5.78 -19.07
CA LEU A 37 -5.41 -5.77 -18.92
C LEU A 37 -4.93 -7.14 -18.43
N LYS A 38 -3.94 -7.67 -19.07
CA LYS A 38 -3.30 -8.94 -18.72
C LYS A 38 -2.25 -8.74 -17.65
N VAL A 39 -2.37 -9.46 -16.55
CA VAL A 39 -1.55 -9.26 -15.35
C VAL A 39 -0.86 -10.54 -14.95
N ILE A 40 0.42 -10.43 -14.60
CA ILE A 40 1.18 -11.47 -13.91
C ILE A 40 1.26 -11.07 -12.44
N GLU A 41 0.89 -11.98 -11.52
CA GLU A 41 1.18 -11.80 -10.10
C GLU A 41 2.56 -12.39 -9.80
N TRP A 42 3.39 -11.62 -9.06
CA TRP A 42 4.75 -12.01 -8.73
C TRP A 42 4.92 -12.22 -7.23
N SER A 43 4.72 -13.43 -6.78
CA SER A 43 4.75 -13.94 -5.41
C SER A 43 3.36 -14.18 -4.81
N THR A 44 3.32 -15.12 -3.85
CA THR A 44 2.12 -15.47 -3.08
C THR A 44 2.43 -15.43 -1.58
N GLY A 45 3.19 -14.40 -1.20
CA GLY A 45 3.47 -14.09 0.20
C GLY A 45 2.26 -13.46 0.91
N ASN A 46 2.53 -12.72 1.97
CA ASN A 46 1.48 -12.12 2.80
C ASN A 46 0.58 -11.16 1.99
N VAL A 47 1.18 -10.20 1.25
CA VAL A 47 0.43 -9.29 0.35
C VAL A 47 0.00 -10.02 -0.92
N GLY A 48 0.88 -10.81 -1.53
CA GLY A 48 0.69 -11.40 -2.85
C GLY A 48 -0.53 -12.32 -2.97
N ARG A 49 -0.90 -13.08 -1.94
CA ARG A 49 -2.12 -13.89 -1.94
C ARG A 49 -3.40 -13.05 -2.06
N TYR A 50 -3.42 -11.86 -1.46
CA TYR A 50 -4.55 -10.94 -1.55
C TYR A 50 -4.55 -10.16 -2.86
N ALA A 51 -3.37 -9.79 -3.39
CA ALA A 51 -3.23 -9.21 -4.72
C ALA A 51 -3.71 -10.20 -5.79
N LEU A 52 -3.30 -11.46 -5.70
CA LEU A 52 -3.74 -12.54 -6.57
C LEU A 52 -5.27 -12.72 -6.56
N ARG A 53 -5.86 -12.81 -5.34
CA ARG A 53 -7.33 -12.87 -5.16
C ARG A 53 -8.02 -11.66 -5.78
N SER A 54 -7.45 -10.48 -5.61
CA SER A 54 -8.00 -9.24 -6.14
C SER A 54 -7.89 -9.15 -7.66
N ILE A 55 -6.79 -9.57 -8.26
CA ILE A 55 -6.62 -9.63 -9.73
C ILE A 55 -7.64 -10.59 -10.35
N ILE A 56 -7.78 -11.81 -9.81
CA ILE A 56 -8.75 -12.81 -10.29
C ILE A 56 -10.19 -12.26 -10.21
N GLY A 57 -10.53 -11.53 -9.15
CA GLY A 57 -11.87 -10.96 -8.96
C GLY A 57 -12.14 -9.62 -9.65
N HIS A 58 -11.14 -9.01 -10.30
CA HIS A 58 -11.25 -7.66 -10.86
C HIS A 58 -11.81 -7.68 -12.29
N PRO A 59 -12.93 -6.96 -12.59
CA PRO A 59 -13.60 -7.06 -13.88
C PRO A 59 -12.82 -6.52 -15.09
N GLY A 60 -11.79 -5.73 -14.86
CA GLY A 60 -10.93 -5.13 -15.90
C GLY A 60 -9.54 -5.76 -16.01
N LEU A 61 -9.28 -6.87 -15.29
CA LEU A 61 -7.99 -7.54 -15.28
C LEU A 61 -8.14 -9.03 -15.62
N GLU A 62 -7.13 -9.60 -16.24
CA GLU A 62 -7.01 -11.03 -16.55
C GLU A 62 -5.70 -11.54 -15.98
N LEU A 63 -5.74 -12.51 -15.08
CA LEU A 63 -4.53 -13.20 -14.62
C LEU A 63 -4.03 -14.12 -15.73
N VAL A 64 -2.80 -13.87 -16.22
CA VAL A 64 -2.18 -14.69 -17.28
C VAL A 64 -0.94 -15.45 -16.83
N GLY A 65 -0.42 -15.15 -15.64
CA GLY A 65 0.75 -15.83 -15.09
C GLY A 65 0.89 -15.61 -13.59
N LEU A 66 1.59 -16.55 -12.94
CA LEU A 66 1.89 -16.48 -11.51
C LEU A 66 3.33 -16.97 -11.25
N PHE A 67 4.16 -16.07 -10.69
CA PHE A 67 5.48 -16.45 -10.21
C PHE A 67 5.44 -16.90 -8.75
N VAL A 68 6.13 -17.98 -8.44
CA VAL A 68 6.39 -18.43 -7.06
C VAL A 68 7.86 -18.80 -6.90
N SER A 69 8.46 -18.44 -5.76
CA SER A 69 9.83 -18.86 -5.43
C SER A 69 9.89 -20.23 -4.79
N SER A 70 8.81 -20.67 -4.13
CA SER A 70 8.73 -21.94 -3.43
C SER A 70 8.46 -23.11 -4.39
N GLU A 71 9.31 -24.13 -4.36
CA GLU A 71 9.11 -25.37 -5.08
C GLU A 71 7.78 -26.08 -4.69
N ALA A 72 7.39 -25.98 -3.43
CA ALA A 72 6.14 -26.57 -2.94
C ALA A 72 4.87 -25.91 -3.51
N LYS A 73 4.99 -24.73 -4.13
CA LYS A 73 3.90 -24.01 -4.79
C LYS A 73 3.93 -24.14 -6.32
N GLU A 74 5.07 -24.57 -6.89
CA GLU A 74 5.20 -24.76 -8.33
C GLU A 74 4.19 -25.80 -8.84
N GLY A 75 3.54 -25.50 -9.96
CA GLY A 75 2.54 -26.37 -10.57
C GLY A 75 1.17 -26.40 -9.86
N LYS A 76 0.95 -25.59 -8.81
CA LYS A 76 -0.37 -25.41 -8.20
C LYS A 76 -1.17 -24.35 -8.94
N ASP A 77 -2.49 -24.49 -8.94
CA ASP A 77 -3.38 -23.49 -9.51
C ASP A 77 -3.37 -22.18 -8.69
N ALA A 78 -3.44 -21.05 -9.39
CA ALA A 78 -3.42 -19.72 -8.78
C ALA A 78 -4.61 -19.46 -7.86
N GLY A 79 -5.82 -19.95 -8.24
CA GLY A 79 -7.01 -19.85 -7.40
C GLY A 79 -6.82 -20.57 -6.07
N GLU A 80 -6.31 -21.80 -6.08
CA GLU A 80 -6.04 -22.59 -4.88
C GLU A 80 -5.03 -21.87 -3.94
N LEU A 81 -4.01 -21.23 -4.51
CA LEU A 81 -2.98 -20.51 -3.74
C LEU A 81 -3.49 -19.25 -3.03
N CYS A 82 -4.67 -18.74 -3.40
CA CYS A 82 -5.32 -17.61 -2.74
C CYS A 82 -6.71 -17.93 -2.15
N GLY A 83 -7.07 -19.23 -2.05
CA GLY A 83 -8.30 -19.68 -1.41
C GLY A 83 -9.56 -19.55 -2.29
N LEU A 84 -9.39 -19.55 -3.60
CA LEU A 84 -10.47 -19.58 -4.61
C LEU A 84 -10.52 -20.92 -5.31
N ASP A 85 -11.60 -21.16 -6.09
CA ASP A 85 -11.67 -22.27 -7.04
C ASP A 85 -10.57 -22.14 -8.10
N PRO A 86 -10.13 -23.27 -8.70
CA PRO A 86 -9.13 -23.27 -9.77
C PRO A 86 -9.51 -22.35 -10.93
N VAL A 87 -8.54 -21.56 -11.40
CA VAL A 87 -8.72 -20.60 -12.51
C VAL A 87 -7.94 -20.98 -13.77
N GLY A 88 -7.17 -22.09 -13.73
CA GLY A 88 -6.43 -22.62 -14.87
C GLY A 88 -5.07 -21.96 -15.12
N VAL A 89 -4.61 -21.07 -14.26
CA VAL A 89 -3.28 -20.45 -14.31
C VAL A 89 -2.37 -21.16 -13.32
N MET A 90 -1.36 -21.87 -13.83
CA MET A 90 -0.45 -22.64 -13.00
C MET A 90 0.73 -21.79 -12.54
N ALA A 91 1.04 -21.87 -11.24
CA ALA A 91 2.20 -21.20 -10.66
C ALA A 91 3.50 -21.81 -11.20
N THR A 92 4.48 -20.94 -11.53
CA THR A 92 5.77 -21.39 -12.06
C THR A 92 6.92 -20.62 -11.44
N ARG A 93 8.10 -21.25 -11.42
CA ARG A 93 9.40 -20.64 -11.07
C ARG A 93 10.19 -20.22 -12.32
N ASN A 94 9.65 -20.49 -13.50
CA ASN A 94 10.31 -20.17 -14.77
C ASN A 94 10.08 -18.70 -15.15
N VAL A 95 11.04 -17.85 -14.78
CA VAL A 95 11.02 -16.41 -15.06
C VAL A 95 10.95 -16.13 -16.56
N ASP A 96 11.75 -16.82 -17.38
CA ASP A 96 11.80 -16.58 -18.82
C ASP A 96 10.46 -16.88 -19.49
N ALA A 97 9.78 -17.95 -19.07
CA ALA A 97 8.45 -18.27 -19.56
C ALA A 97 7.42 -17.17 -19.21
N LEU A 98 7.49 -16.60 -18.02
CA LEU A 98 6.61 -15.50 -17.61
C LEU A 98 6.90 -14.19 -18.37
N LEU A 99 8.19 -13.89 -18.58
CA LEU A 99 8.58 -12.70 -19.34
C LEU A 99 8.21 -12.79 -20.83
N ALA A 100 8.07 -14.02 -21.37
CA ALA A 100 7.62 -14.26 -22.74
C ALA A 100 6.09 -14.15 -22.93
N LEU A 101 5.30 -14.12 -21.83
CA LEU A 101 3.85 -13.94 -21.93
C LEU A 101 3.50 -12.54 -22.47
N ASP A 102 2.40 -12.49 -23.23
CA ASP A 102 1.72 -11.25 -23.57
C ASP A 102 0.99 -10.74 -22.33
N ALA A 103 1.60 -9.80 -21.61
CA ALA A 103 1.06 -9.20 -20.39
C ALA A 103 1.37 -7.71 -20.32
N ASP A 104 0.41 -6.94 -19.80
CA ASP A 104 0.49 -5.47 -19.71
C ASP A 104 1.20 -5.02 -18.43
N CYS A 105 1.06 -5.80 -17.35
CA CYS A 105 1.57 -5.42 -16.05
C CYS A 105 1.98 -6.63 -15.20
N VAL A 106 2.96 -6.42 -14.34
CA VAL A 106 3.32 -7.34 -13.25
C VAL A 106 3.01 -6.67 -11.92
N CYS A 107 2.21 -7.33 -11.07
CA CYS A 107 2.03 -6.97 -9.68
C CYS A 107 3.13 -7.67 -8.87
N TYR A 108 4.18 -6.92 -8.51
CA TYR A 108 5.38 -7.45 -7.85
C TYR A 108 5.28 -7.30 -6.34
N THR A 109 4.99 -8.38 -5.64
CA THR A 109 4.78 -8.45 -4.18
C THR A 109 5.82 -9.31 -3.45
N ALA A 110 6.91 -9.68 -4.11
CA ALA A 110 8.01 -10.40 -3.48
C ALA A 110 8.76 -9.49 -2.50
N ASP A 111 9.37 -10.09 -1.47
CA ASP A 111 10.13 -9.35 -0.47
C ASP A 111 11.36 -8.68 -1.08
N GLY A 112 11.43 -7.35 -0.97
CA GLY A 112 12.56 -6.52 -1.38
C GLY A 112 13.35 -5.95 -0.21
N GLY A 113 12.79 -5.97 1.00
CA GLY A 113 13.44 -5.42 2.18
C GLY A 113 14.73 -6.17 2.53
N MET A 114 14.67 -7.50 2.49
CA MET A 114 15.81 -8.37 2.79
C MET A 114 16.71 -8.65 1.56
N ARG A 115 16.24 -8.37 0.34
CA ARG A 115 16.94 -8.65 -0.92
C ARG A 115 16.83 -7.49 -1.92
N PRO A 116 17.20 -6.25 -1.53
CA PRO A 116 16.92 -5.07 -2.35
C PRO A 116 17.58 -5.13 -3.74
N GLY A 117 18.80 -5.63 -3.85
CA GLY A 117 19.49 -5.77 -5.14
C GLY A 117 18.83 -6.78 -6.08
N ASP A 118 18.38 -7.92 -5.54
CA ASP A 118 17.67 -8.94 -6.33
C ASP A 118 16.31 -8.42 -6.79
N ALA A 119 15.55 -7.78 -5.90
CA ALA A 119 14.24 -7.22 -6.22
C ALA A 119 14.33 -6.16 -7.32
N VAL A 120 15.29 -5.25 -7.24
CA VAL A 120 15.54 -4.24 -8.30
C VAL A 120 15.94 -4.92 -9.61
N THR A 121 16.77 -5.96 -9.56
CA THR A 121 17.17 -6.70 -10.76
C THR A 121 15.99 -7.42 -11.41
N ASP A 122 15.12 -8.05 -10.63
CA ASP A 122 13.92 -8.71 -11.13
C ASP A 122 12.97 -7.68 -11.77
N MET A 123 12.66 -6.59 -11.06
CA MET A 123 11.77 -5.54 -11.57
C MET A 123 12.34 -4.87 -12.84
N ALA A 124 13.66 -4.65 -12.90
CA ALA A 124 14.30 -4.10 -14.10
C ALA A 124 14.17 -5.04 -15.31
N LYS A 125 14.34 -6.35 -15.13
CA LYS A 125 14.12 -7.34 -16.20
C LYS A 125 12.66 -7.34 -16.68
N ILE A 126 11.72 -7.25 -15.77
CA ILE A 126 10.29 -7.20 -16.07
C ILE A 126 9.98 -5.94 -16.90
N LEU A 127 10.42 -4.76 -16.45
CA LEU A 127 10.22 -3.48 -17.12
C LEU A 127 10.82 -3.49 -18.51
N ALA A 128 12.08 -3.93 -18.65
CA ALA A 128 12.77 -4.03 -19.94
C ALA A 128 12.11 -5.03 -20.91
N SER A 129 11.30 -5.99 -20.40
CA SER A 129 10.54 -6.92 -21.24
C SER A 129 9.24 -6.34 -21.81
N GLY A 130 8.97 -5.05 -21.58
CA GLY A 130 7.77 -4.36 -22.06
C GLY A 130 6.54 -4.49 -21.14
N LYS A 131 6.72 -4.84 -19.88
CA LYS A 131 5.64 -4.97 -18.88
C LYS A 131 5.77 -3.90 -17.81
N ASN A 132 4.67 -3.18 -17.54
CA ASN A 132 4.60 -2.24 -16.44
C ASN A 132 4.73 -2.97 -15.09
N VAL A 133 5.11 -2.27 -14.03
CA VAL A 133 5.22 -2.85 -12.69
C VAL A 133 4.51 -1.99 -11.67
N VAL A 134 3.65 -2.62 -10.85
CA VAL A 134 3.17 -2.08 -9.57
C VAL A 134 3.75 -2.91 -8.44
N SER A 135 4.25 -2.28 -7.37
CA SER A 135 4.96 -3.00 -6.31
C SER A 135 4.76 -2.39 -4.93
N CYS A 136 4.83 -3.22 -3.88
CA CYS A 136 5.02 -2.81 -2.48
C CYS A 136 6.37 -3.28 -1.92
N SER A 137 7.23 -3.82 -2.75
CA SER A 137 8.43 -4.57 -2.35
C SER A 137 9.53 -3.68 -1.77
N MET A 138 9.68 -2.47 -2.28
CA MET A 138 10.72 -1.52 -1.86
C MET A 138 10.08 -0.19 -1.48
N VAL A 139 9.74 -0.05 -0.20
CA VAL A 139 8.97 1.08 0.34
C VAL A 139 9.55 2.46 0.03
N GLY A 140 10.88 2.61 -0.02
CA GLY A 140 11.52 3.88 -0.37
C GLY A 140 11.26 4.35 -1.80
N LEU A 141 10.80 3.46 -2.70
CA LEU A 141 10.45 3.79 -4.08
C LEU A 141 9.06 4.45 -4.22
N VAL A 142 8.33 4.69 -3.13
CA VAL A 142 7.12 5.55 -3.18
C VAL A 142 7.46 6.96 -3.67
N HIS A 143 8.71 7.40 -3.45
CA HIS A 143 9.29 8.61 -4.00
C HIS A 143 10.66 8.27 -4.63
N PRO A 144 10.69 7.83 -5.90
CA PRO A 144 11.87 7.22 -6.51
C PRO A 144 13.13 8.09 -6.50
N THR A 145 12.97 9.42 -6.60
CA THR A 145 14.09 10.36 -6.67
C THR A 145 14.95 10.42 -5.39
N THR A 146 14.46 9.88 -4.28
CA THR A 146 15.13 9.93 -2.97
C THR A 146 15.79 8.63 -2.55
N LEU A 147 15.57 7.55 -3.28
CA LEU A 147 16.24 6.28 -3.04
C LEU A 147 17.67 6.29 -3.61
N ASN A 148 18.43 5.23 -3.31
CA ASN A 148 19.77 5.01 -3.85
C ASN A 148 19.81 5.22 -5.37
N ALA A 149 20.64 6.18 -5.82
CA ALA A 149 20.74 6.59 -7.22
C ALA A 149 21.04 5.42 -8.19
N MET A 150 21.76 4.38 -7.72
CA MET A 150 22.04 3.19 -8.54
C MET A 150 20.77 2.39 -8.82
N PHE A 151 19.92 2.16 -7.81
CA PHE A 151 18.65 1.44 -7.95
C PHE A 151 17.66 2.22 -8.81
N THR A 152 17.55 3.52 -8.55
CA THR A 152 16.68 4.42 -9.33
C THR A 152 17.10 4.45 -10.80
N LYS A 153 18.42 4.58 -11.07
CA LYS A 153 18.94 4.56 -12.44
C LYS A 153 18.66 3.24 -13.15
N GLN A 154 18.90 2.10 -12.49
CA GLN A 154 18.65 0.77 -13.07
C GLN A 154 17.19 0.58 -13.48
N LEU A 155 16.25 1.00 -12.63
CA LEU A 155 14.82 0.92 -12.94
C LEU A 155 14.40 1.93 -14.02
N SER A 156 14.95 3.15 -13.99
CA SER A 156 14.67 4.17 -15.01
C SER A 156 15.16 3.74 -16.40
N ASP A 157 16.39 3.23 -16.50
CA ASP A 157 16.95 2.71 -17.76
C ASP A 157 16.08 1.54 -18.29
N ALA A 158 15.56 0.69 -17.41
CA ALA A 158 14.68 -0.42 -17.78
C ALA A 158 13.30 0.07 -18.26
N CYS A 159 12.72 1.08 -17.62
CA CYS A 159 11.49 1.73 -18.09
C CYS A 159 11.67 2.31 -19.49
N GLU A 160 12.77 3.01 -19.74
CA GLU A 160 13.10 3.59 -21.05
C GLU A 160 13.25 2.48 -22.11
N ALA A 161 14.01 1.43 -21.80
CA ALA A 161 14.25 0.32 -22.73
C ALA A 161 12.97 -0.43 -23.11
N GLY A 162 12.05 -0.63 -22.14
CA GLY A 162 10.80 -1.36 -22.36
C GLY A 162 9.62 -0.48 -22.77
N GLY A 163 9.74 0.85 -22.70
CA GLY A 163 8.61 1.76 -22.88
C GLY A 163 7.56 1.59 -21.79
N THR A 164 7.96 1.35 -20.53
CA THR A 164 7.11 0.92 -19.42
C THR A 164 7.15 1.88 -18.24
N SER A 165 6.19 1.72 -17.34
CA SER A 165 6.03 2.52 -16.12
C SER A 165 6.17 1.66 -14.88
N PHE A 166 6.73 2.25 -13.82
CA PHE A 166 6.93 1.64 -12.52
C PHE A 166 6.28 2.47 -11.43
N LEU A 167 5.53 1.84 -10.54
CA LEU A 167 4.96 2.47 -9.32
C LEU A 167 5.21 1.60 -8.10
N THR A 168 5.71 2.21 -7.03
CA THR A 168 5.61 1.65 -5.67
C THR A 168 4.50 2.35 -4.89
N SER A 169 3.62 1.59 -4.27
CA SER A 169 2.56 2.07 -3.38
C SER A 169 2.13 0.97 -2.41
N GLY A 170 1.17 1.28 -1.59
CA GLY A 170 0.56 0.39 -0.61
C GLY A 170 -0.44 1.17 0.22
N ILE A 171 -0.65 0.73 1.46
CA ILE A 171 -1.42 1.51 2.43
C ILE A 171 -0.49 2.41 3.24
N ASP A 172 0.63 1.86 3.76
CA ASP A 172 1.65 2.55 4.53
C ASP A 172 3.01 1.82 4.38
N PRO A 173 4.00 2.45 3.75
CA PRO A 173 3.94 3.67 2.93
C PRO A 173 2.99 3.55 1.73
N GLY A 174 2.20 4.61 1.52
CA GLY A 174 1.25 4.70 0.41
C GLY A 174 0.04 5.55 0.74
N PHE A 175 -1.15 5.09 0.34
CA PHE A 175 -2.40 5.87 0.37
C PHE A 175 -2.66 6.60 1.70
N ALA A 176 -2.42 5.97 2.85
CA ALA A 176 -2.74 6.54 4.17
C ALA A 176 -1.86 7.74 4.52
N ASN A 177 -0.62 7.76 4.04
CA ASN A 177 0.36 8.79 4.37
C ASN A 177 0.99 9.48 3.15
N ASP A 178 0.42 9.25 1.94
CA ASP A 178 0.73 10.03 0.73
C ASP A 178 -0.54 10.67 0.13
N THR A 179 -1.36 9.93 -0.56
CA THR A 179 -2.52 10.43 -1.30
C THR A 179 -3.57 11.08 -0.40
N LEU A 180 -3.89 10.44 0.74
CA LEU A 180 -4.96 10.90 1.62
C LEU A 180 -4.67 12.26 2.25
N PRO A 181 -3.50 12.49 2.89
CA PRO A 181 -3.17 13.81 3.44
C PRO A 181 -3.06 14.89 2.36
N LEU A 182 -2.54 14.57 1.16
CA LEU A 182 -2.49 15.50 0.04
C LEU A 182 -3.91 15.94 -0.41
N VAL A 183 -4.84 14.99 -0.53
CA VAL A 183 -6.24 15.31 -0.90
C VAL A 183 -6.90 16.16 0.19
N LEU A 184 -6.71 15.84 1.47
CA LEU A 184 -7.27 16.60 2.58
C LEU A 184 -6.68 18.01 2.67
N SER A 185 -5.40 18.19 2.40
CA SER A 185 -4.73 19.49 2.42
C SER A 185 -5.35 20.50 1.46
N GLY A 186 -5.97 20.03 0.37
CA GLY A 186 -6.72 20.84 -0.58
C GLY A 186 -7.95 21.56 0.00
N LEU A 187 -8.34 21.23 1.23
CA LEU A 187 -9.42 21.91 1.98
C LEU A 187 -8.89 23.01 2.94
N SER A 188 -7.56 23.17 3.06
CA SER A 188 -6.94 24.12 3.96
C SER A 188 -6.79 25.50 3.31
N GLU A 189 -7.08 26.55 4.03
CA GLU A 189 -6.63 27.91 3.74
C GLU A 189 -5.14 28.07 4.09
N SER A 190 -4.73 27.43 5.20
CA SER A 190 -3.35 27.34 5.65
C SER A 190 -3.16 26.10 6.53
N TRP A 191 -1.94 25.60 6.61
CA TRP A 191 -1.58 24.52 7.52
C TRP A 191 -0.18 24.78 8.13
N SER A 192 0.03 24.27 9.33
CA SER A 192 1.30 24.33 10.05
C SER A 192 1.90 22.96 10.33
N GLN A 193 1.06 21.92 10.43
CA GLN A 193 1.50 20.55 10.60
C GLN A 193 0.50 19.58 9.94
N ILE A 194 1.03 18.55 9.31
CA ILE A 194 0.27 17.37 8.83
C ILE A 194 0.88 16.15 9.47
N ARG A 195 0.05 15.40 10.21
CA ARG A 195 0.44 14.17 10.90
C ARG A 195 -0.39 13.01 10.37
N CYS A 196 0.27 11.95 9.92
CA CYS A 196 -0.34 10.70 9.48
C CYS A 196 -0.03 9.64 10.53
N GLN A 197 -1.04 8.99 11.08
CA GLN A 197 -0.89 7.97 12.13
C GLN A 197 -1.39 6.61 11.63
N GLU A 198 -0.60 5.57 11.88
CA GLU A 198 -1.06 4.19 11.93
C GLU A 198 -1.25 3.80 13.41
N ILE A 199 -2.44 3.30 13.77
CA ILE A 199 -2.78 2.91 15.14
C ILE A 199 -3.34 1.50 15.10
N ILE A 200 -2.48 0.49 15.33
CA ILE A 200 -2.80 -0.93 15.09
C ILE A 200 -2.32 -1.83 16.23
N ASN A 201 -3.14 -2.82 16.56
CA ASN A 201 -2.76 -3.96 17.38
C ASN A 201 -2.22 -5.08 16.48
N TYR A 202 -0.96 -5.44 16.66
CA TYR A 202 -0.25 -6.42 15.83
C TYR A 202 -0.26 -7.85 16.40
N ALA A 203 -1.08 -8.12 17.43
CA ALA A 203 -1.15 -9.46 18.02
C ALA A 203 -1.54 -10.57 17.00
N THR A 204 -2.32 -10.21 15.97
CA THR A 204 -2.77 -11.13 14.92
C THR A 204 -2.01 -10.97 13.59
N TYR A 205 -1.00 -10.07 13.54
CA TYR A 205 -0.25 -9.83 12.31
C TYR A 205 0.52 -11.07 11.86
N ASN A 206 0.31 -11.47 10.61
CA ASN A 206 0.76 -12.75 10.06
C ASN A 206 2.24 -12.79 9.64
N GLN A 207 3.09 -11.99 10.28
CA GLN A 207 4.55 -12.00 10.12
C GLN A 207 5.23 -11.82 11.49
N PRO A 208 5.06 -12.77 12.42
CA PRO A 208 5.58 -12.64 13.78
C PRO A 208 7.12 -12.49 13.81
N GLU A 209 7.85 -13.06 12.84
CA GLU A 209 9.29 -12.89 12.71
C GLU A 209 9.67 -11.43 12.47
N THR A 210 8.94 -10.71 11.62
CA THR A 210 9.17 -9.27 11.37
C THR A 210 8.95 -8.46 12.64
N ILE A 211 7.89 -8.74 13.39
CA ILE A 211 7.59 -8.05 14.64
C ILE A 211 8.69 -8.30 15.67
N VAL A 212 9.15 -9.54 15.80
CA VAL A 212 10.18 -9.90 16.81
C VAL A 212 11.58 -9.47 16.37
N GLU A 213 12.01 -9.79 15.14
CA GLU A 213 13.39 -9.60 14.74
C GLU A 213 13.69 -8.21 14.18
N ILE A 214 12.72 -7.58 13.50
CA ILE A 214 12.91 -6.24 12.90
C ILE A 214 12.44 -5.14 13.85
N MET A 215 11.23 -5.29 14.43
CA MET A 215 10.64 -4.27 15.31
C MET A 215 11.05 -4.43 16.79
N GLY A 216 11.53 -5.61 17.20
CA GLY A 216 12.11 -5.86 18.53
C GLY A 216 11.09 -6.20 19.60
N PHE A 217 9.86 -6.59 19.24
CA PHE A 217 8.88 -7.07 20.22
C PHE A 217 9.39 -8.36 20.88
N GLY A 218 9.18 -8.50 22.19
CA GLY A 218 9.71 -9.61 22.98
C GLY A 218 11.22 -9.51 23.29
N LYS A 219 11.93 -8.51 22.77
CA LYS A 219 13.33 -8.25 23.14
C LYS A 219 13.41 -7.32 24.36
N PRO A 220 14.50 -7.36 25.15
CA PRO A 220 14.73 -6.41 26.25
C PRO A 220 14.67 -4.95 25.78
N LEU A 221 14.25 -4.03 26.67
CA LEU A 221 14.15 -2.61 26.33
C LEU A 221 15.48 -1.93 25.99
N ASP A 222 16.61 -2.48 26.43
CA ASP A 222 17.96 -2.01 26.11
C ASP A 222 18.50 -2.57 24.78
N HIS A 223 17.82 -3.55 24.19
CA HIS A 223 18.12 -4.05 22.83
C HIS A 223 17.69 -3.03 21.79
N THR A 224 18.55 -2.68 20.83
CA THR A 224 18.20 -1.83 19.70
C THR A 224 17.82 -2.72 18.49
N PRO A 225 16.54 -2.83 18.14
CA PRO A 225 16.11 -3.60 16.97
C PRO A 225 16.50 -2.91 15.66
N VAL A 226 16.55 -3.66 14.57
CA VAL A 226 16.96 -3.16 13.24
C VAL A 226 16.17 -1.91 12.84
N LEU A 227 14.86 -1.91 13.04
CA LEU A 227 14.00 -0.79 12.70
C LEU A 227 14.36 0.52 13.41
N LEU A 228 14.90 0.44 14.63
CA LEU A 228 15.24 1.59 15.47
C LEU A 228 16.73 1.94 15.45
N MET A 229 17.52 1.30 14.58
CA MET A 229 18.90 1.76 14.33
C MET A 229 18.84 3.15 13.64
N PRO A 230 19.80 4.04 13.95
CA PRO A 230 19.81 5.39 13.38
C PRO A 230 19.68 5.38 11.85
N GLY A 231 18.74 6.13 11.31
CA GLY A 231 18.49 6.27 9.88
C GLY A 231 17.56 5.21 9.28
N MET A 232 17.18 4.16 10.01
CA MET A 232 16.34 3.09 9.47
C MET A 232 14.88 3.50 9.30
N LEU A 233 14.33 4.28 10.22
CA LEU A 233 12.98 4.85 10.07
C LEU A 233 12.95 5.84 8.89
N GLY A 234 13.96 6.69 8.77
CA GLY A 234 14.12 7.59 7.63
C GLY A 234 14.32 6.86 6.30
N PHE A 235 15.00 5.71 6.30
CA PHE A 235 15.10 4.84 5.12
C PHE A 235 13.73 4.29 4.70
N ALA A 236 12.91 3.87 5.66
CA ALA A 236 11.60 3.26 5.37
C ALA A 236 10.54 4.29 4.97
N TRP A 237 10.41 5.43 5.67
CA TRP A 237 9.35 6.43 5.46
C TRP A 237 9.83 7.81 4.99
N GLY A 238 11.13 8.01 4.88
CA GLY A 238 11.66 9.29 4.40
C GLY A 238 11.23 9.65 2.97
N GLY A 239 11.01 8.62 2.12
CA GLY A 239 10.41 8.81 0.79
C GLY A 239 9.02 9.42 0.86
N THR A 240 8.18 8.93 1.77
CA THR A 240 6.82 9.44 2.00
C THR A 240 6.82 10.90 2.43
N LEU A 241 7.70 11.28 3.38
CA LEU A 241 7.82 12.68 3.80
C LEU A 241 8.23 13.60 2.66
N ARG A 242 9.17 13.15 1.81
CA ARG A 242 9.61 13.93 0.65
C ARG A 242 8.55 14.04 -0.44
N LEU A 243 7.76 12.98 -0.66
CA LEU A 243 6.61 13.01 -1.55
C LEU A 243 5.57 14.01 -1.07
N LEU A 244 5.26 14.01 0.23
CA LEU A 244 4.37 15.01 0.82
C LEU A 244 4.91 16.44 0.65
N ALA A 245 6.20 16.64 0.94
CA ALA A 245 6.85 17.94 0.80
C ALA A 245 6.80 18.47 -0.64
N GLU A 246 7.08 17.61 -1.64
CA GLU A 246 6.95 17.95 -3.05
C GLU A 246 5.52 18.32 -3.41
N GLY A 247 4.54 17.48 -3.04
CA GLY A 247 3.12 17.73 -3.32
C GLY A 247 2.55 18.97 -2.64
N LEU A 248 3.13 19.38 -1.50
CA LEU A 248 2.73 20.56 -0.70
C LEU A 248 3.57 21.80 -0.98
N GLY A 249 4.64 21.67 -1.76
CA GLY A 249 5.51 22.79 -2.14
C GLY A 249 6.37 23.32 -0.97
N VAL A 250 6.81 22.45 -0.06
CA VAL A 250 7.69 22.81 1.07
C VAL A 250 9.01 22.04 0.97
N GLU A 251 10.07 22.57 1.59
CA GLU A 251 11.40 21.94 1.62
C GLU A 251 11.69 21.36 3.01
N ILE A 252 12.07 20.10 3.08
CA ILE A 252 12.49 19.43 4.31
C ILE A 252 13.97 19.71 4.57
N GLU A 253 14.27 20.40 5.65
CA GLU A 253 15.64 20.71 6.10
C GLU A 253 16.33 19.50 6.73
N GLU A 254 15.57 18.72 7.52
CA GLU A 254 16.05 17.57 8.30
C GLU A 254 14.94 16.52 8.41
N ILE A 255 15.31 15.24 8.39
CA ILE A 255 14.44 14.14 8.83
C ILE A 255 14.90 13.71 10.21
N ARG A 256 13.98 13.82 11.19
CA ARG A 256 14.25 13.44 12.59
C ARG A 256 13.47 12.19 12.95
N GLU A 257 14.10 11.28 13.67
CA GLU A 257 13.53 10.03 14.16
C GLU A 257 13.31 10.10 15.66
N VAL A 258 12.11 9.76 16.12
CA VAL A 258 11.74 9.70 17.54
C VAL A 258 11.05 8.38 17.81
N HIS A 259 11.35 7.72 18.93
CA HIS A 259 10.67 6.48 19.29
C HIS A 259 10.56 6.29 20.80
N GLU A 260 9.58 5.52 21.22
CA GLU A 260 9.30 5.12 22.57
C GLU A 260 8.85 3.65 22.59
N ARG A 261 9.28 2.88 23.62
CA ARG A 261 8.89 1.49 23.81
C ARG A 261 8.39 1.25 25.21
N LEU A 262 7.36 0.41 25.34
CA LEU A 262 6.86 0.01 26.66
C LEU A 262 6.89 -1.51 26.81
N PRO A 263 7.13 -1.98 28.06
CA PRO A 263 7.24 -3.40 28.35
C PRO A 263 5.89 -4.10 28.44
N ALA A 264 5.91 -5.41 28.24
CA ALA A 264 4.80 -6.29 28.57
C ALA A 264 4.55 -6.30 30.10
N GLU A 265 3.30 -6.13 30.50
CA GLU A 265 2.86 -6.24 31.90
C GLU A 265 2.44 -7.67 32.27
N LYS A 266 2.12 -8.49 31.29
CA LYS A 266 1.75 -9.91 31.38
C LYS A 266 2.39 -10.68 30.22
N PRO A 267 2.59 -12.01 30.35
CA PRO A 267 3.03 -12.81 29.20
C PRO A 267 1.99 -12.77 28.09
N MET A 268 2.44 -12.69 26.82
CA MET A 268 1.57 -12.70 25.64
C MET A 268 2.12 -13.68 24.60
N GLN A 269 1.24 -14.18 23.73
CA GLN A 269 1.63 -15.05 22.63
C GLN A 269 1.54 -14.30 21.31
N LEU A 270 2.60 -14.38 20.49
CA LEU A 270 2.67 -13.79 19.15
C LEU A 270 3.12 -14.87 18.17
N GLY A 271 2.19 -15.53 17.51
CA GLY A 271 2.50 -16.71 16.69
C GLY A 271 3.26 -17.77 17.50
N PRO A 272 4.47 -18.18 17.06
CA PRO A 272 5.30 -19.15 17.81
C PRO A 272 6.09 -18.52 18.98
N TYR A 273 6.08 -17.19 19.14
CA TYR A 273 6.86 -16.47 20.12
C TYR A 273 6.10 -16.17 21.39
N THR A 274 6.74 -16.33 22.54
CA THR A 274 6.25 -15.84 23.83
C THR A 274 6.91 -14.50 24.14
N ILE A 275 6.09 -13.48 24.39
CA ILE A 275 6.52 -12.15 24.83
C ILE A 275 6.51 -12.16 26.36
N GLU A 276 7.68 -12.18 26.95
CA GLU A 276 7.83 -12.25 28.40
C GLU A 276 7.59 -10.89 29.08
N VAL A 277 7.15 -10.91 30.33
CA VAL A 277 6.99 -9.70 31.14
C VAL A 277 8.30 -8.90 31.18
N GLY A 278 8.22 -7.59 31.01
CA GLY A 278 9.36 -6.68 30.99
C GLY A 278 10.06 -6.55 29.64
N THR A 279 9.67 -7.33 28.63
CA THR A 279 10.18 -7.17 27.25
C THR A 279 9.29 -6.25 26.44
N THR A 280 9.77 -5.71 25.32
CA THR A 280 9.01 -4.78 24.47
C THR A 280 7.69 -5.38 24.02
N ALA A 281 6.58 -4.68 24.28
CA ALA A 281 5.22 -5.06 23.86
C ALA A 281 4.40 -3.93 23.24
N ALA A 282 4.88 -2.69 23.33
CA ALA A 282 4.36 -1.56 22.59
C ALA A 282 5.50 -0.71 22.05
N LEU A 283 5.33 -0.22 20.85
CA LEU A 283 6.27 0.63 20.12
C LEU A 283 5.52 1.80 19.51
N ARG A 284 5.99 3.02 19.77
CA ARG A 284 5.57 4.23 19.10
C ARG A 284 6.79 4.87 18.47
N PHE A 285 6.70 5.26 17.19
CA PHE A 285 7.76 6.03 16.55
C PHE A 285 7.19 7.09 15.62
N GLU A 286 7.96 8.14 15.43
CA GLU A 286 7.69 9.23 14.51
C GLU A 286 8.87 9.44 13.58
N ILE A 287 8.58 9.70 12.31
CA ILE A 287 9.51 10.27 11.35
C ILE A 287 9.00 11.68 11.06
N GLN A 288 9.82 12.68 11.35
CA GLN A 288 9.46 14.08 11.30
C GLN A 288 10.24 14.79 10.19
N GLY A 289 9.54 15.36 9.20
CA GLY A 289 10.09 16.31 8.24
C GLY A 289 10.09 17.70 8.87
N ILE A 290 11.28 18.24 9.06
CA ILE A 290 11.47 19.58 9.65
C ILE A 290 11.41 20.63 8.54
N VAL A 291 10.52 21.62 8.70
CA VAL A 291 10.34 22.77 7.81
C VAL A 291 10.33 24.02 8.69
N ASP A 292 11.13 25.01 8.35
CA ASP A 292 11.31 26.24 9.16
C ASP A 292 11.63 25.94 10.63
N GLY A 293 12.50 24.94 10.86
CA GLY A 293 12.94 24.52 12.19
C GLY A 293 11.90 23.78 13.04
N ARG A 294 10.75 23.38 12.48
CA ARG A 294 9.63 22.73 13.20
C ARG A 294 9.21 21.42 12.52
N PRO A 295 8.71 20.42 13.28
CA PRO A 295 8.11 19.24 12.71
C PRO A 295 6.80 19.62 11.99
N ALA A 296 6.84 19.72 10.66
CA ALA A 296 5.68 20.11 9.85
C ALA A 296 4.99 18.90 9.19
N LEU A 297 5.76 17.88 8.80
CA LEU A 297 5.25 16.64 8.22
C LEU A 297 5.66 15.49 9.13
N ILE A 298 4.69 14.70 9.58
CA ILE A 298 4.95 13.62 10.55
C ILE A 298 4.25 12.34 10.09
N VAL A 299 5.00 11.26 10.00
CA VAL A 299 4.47 9.90 9.93
C VAL A 299 4.72 9.23 11.28
N GLU A 300 3.66 8.73 11.89
CA GLU A 300 3.67 8.17 13.23
C GLU A 300 3.03 6.79 13.25
N HIS A 301 3.70 5.84 13.88
CA HIS A 301 3.17 4.50 14.13
C HIS A 301 3.00 4.25 15.61
N VAL A 302 1.83 3.74 15.96
CA VAL A 302 1.45 3.35 17.33
C VAL A 302 1.06 1.89 17.31
N THR A 303 2.00 1.03 17.63
CA THR A 303 1.87 -0.43 17.54
C THR A 303 1.82 -1.04 18.93
N ARG A 304 0.85 -1.92 19.19
CA ARG A 304 0.67 -2.65 20.44
C ARG A 304 0.48 -4.14 20.18
N LEU A 305 0.72 -4.96 21.19
CA LEU A 305 0.30 -6.37 21.21
C LEU A 305 -0.91 -6.62 22.13
N ASP A 306 -1.36 -5.59 22.85
CA ASP A 306 -2.55 -5.64 23.72
C ASP A 306 -3.13 -4.22 23.80
N ASP A 307 -4.45 -4.07 23.66
CA ASP A 307 -5.14 -2.78 23.63
C ASP A 307 -5.10 -2.03 24.97
N ASP A 308 -4.83 -2.74 26.08
CA ASP A 308 -4.67 -2.15 27.41
C ASP A 308 -3.29 -1.52 27.62
N LEU A 309 -2.30 -1.87 26.78
CA LEU A 309 -0.96 -1.28 26.84
C LEU A 309 -0.96 0.18 26.41
N ALA A 310 -0.06 0.96 27.00
CA ALA A 310 0.17 2.36 26.63
C ALA A 310 -1.13 3.19 26.63
N PRO A 311 -1.83 3.32 27.77
CA PRO A 311 -3.15 3.95 27.83
C PRO A 311 -3.15 5.43 27.40
N ASP A 312 -2.01 6.09 27.52
CA ASP A 312 -1.85 7.52 27.17
C ASP A 312 -1.49 7.73 25.67
N TRP A 313 -1.19 6.68 24.92
CA TRP A 313 -0.96 6.79 23.49
C TRP A 313 -2.27 6.80 22.71
N PRO A 314 -2.30 7.32 21.45
CA PRO A 314 -3.47 7.26 20.60
C PRO A 314 -4.06 5.85 20.52
N LYS A 315 -5.40 5.73 20.62
CA LYS A 315 -6.13 4.46 20.57
C LYS A 315 -7.09 4.42 19.38
N SER A 316 -7.30 3.23 18.84
CA SER A 316 -8.33 2.92 17.85
C SER A 316 -8.58 1.42 17.81
N ASN A 317 -9.57 0.98 17.01
CA ASN A 317 -9.83 -0.43 16.72
C ASN A 317 -9.10 -0.90 15.44
N GLY A 318 -7.94 -0.34 15.14
CA GLY A 318 -7.21 -0.50 13.90
C GLY A 318 -7.58 0.58 12.89
N SER A 319 -6.79 1.66 12.83
CA SER A 319 -7.11 2.80 11.97
C SER A 319 -5.87 3.47 11.39
N TYR A 320 -6.10 4.21 10.30
CA TYR A 320 -5.25 5.30 9.87
C TYR A 320 -5.94 6.62 10.17
N ARG A 321 -5.14 7.60 10.64
CA ARG A 321 -5.63 8.93 11.01
C ARG A 321 -4.74 10.00 10.40
N VAL A 322 -5.36 11.02 9.80
CA VAL A 322 -4.69 12.23 9.34
C VAL A 322 -5.17 13.41 10.17
N LEU A 323 -4.21 14.14 10.77
CA LEU A 323 -4.44 15.38 11.49
C LEU A 323 -3.77 16.51 10.71
N ILE A 324 -4.52 17.58 10.45
CA ILE A 324 -3.99 18.81 9.85
C ILE A 324 -4.22 19.94 10.85
N GLU A 325 -3.13 20.48 11.39
CA GLU A 325 -3.17 21.70 12.18
C GLU A 325 -3.13 22.89 11.23
N GLY A 326 -4.16 23.73 11.26
CA GLY A 326 -4.27 24.84 10.32
C GLY A 326 -5.61 25.55 10.36
N VAL A 327 -5.97 26.20 9.26
CA VAL A 327 -7.24 26.87 9.07
C VAL A 327 -7.94 26.26 7.85
N PRO A 328 -9.03 25.52 8.05
CA PRO A 328 -9.49 24.95 9.32
C PRO A 328 -8.56 23.85 9.83
N SER A 329 -8.55 23.57 11.13
CA SER A 329 -7.97 22.33 11.65
C SER A 329 -8.86 21.16 11.31
N MET A 330 -8.27 20.03 10.90
CA MET A 330 -9.01 18.86 10.43
C MET A 330 -8.47 17.59 11.03
N GLN A 331 -9.37 16.63 11.26
CA GLN A 331 -9.03 15.26 11.60
C GLN A 331 -9.91 14.33 10.77
N LEU A 332 -9.26 13.37 10.08
CA LEU A 332 -9.92 12.24 9.46
C LEU A 332 -9.34 10.97 10.05
N GLU A 333 -10.20 10.07 10.49
CA GLU A 333 -9.85 8.74 10.91
C GLU A 333 -10.74 7.73 10.18
N TYR A 334 -10.14 6.65 9.67
CA TYR A 334 -10.90 5.54 9.14
C TYR A 334 -10.40 4.23 9.72
N GLU A 335 -11.35 3.45 10.22
CA GLU A 335 -11.15 2.07 10.67
C GLU A 335 -11.33 1.12 9.49
N PHE A 336 -10.64 -0.01 9.55
CA PHE A 336 -10.70 -1.03 8.51
C PHE A 336 -10.53 -2.42 9.14
N GLN A 337 -11.08 -3.41 8.48
CA GLN A 337 -10.97 -4.81 8.87
C GLN A 337 -11.21 -5.69 7.65
N ASP A 338 -10.78 -6.94 7.72
CA ASP A 338 -11.16 -7.95 6.73
C ASP A 338 -12.60 -8.46 6.95
N GLU A 339 -13.01 -9.45 6.17
CA GLU A 339 -14.31 -10.11 6.26
C GLU A 339 -14.55 -10.84 7.60
N HIS A 340 -13.52 -11.01 8.43
CA HIS A 340 -13.58 -11.69 9.74
C HIS A 340 -13.41 -10.71 10.93
N GLY A 341 -13.28 -9.41 10.65
CA GLY A 341 -13.12 -8.38 11.67
C GLY A 341 -11.67 -8.17 12.12
N ASP A 342 -10.69 -8.71 11.38
CA ASP A 342 -9.26 -8.55 11.69
C ASP A 342 -8.67 -7.34 10.95
N HIS A 343 -8.26 -6.32 11.70
CA HIS A 343 -7.66 -5.11 11.13
C HIS A 343 -6.21 -5.33 10.66
N ALA A 344 -5.44 -6.22 11.27
CA ALA A 344 -4.08 -6.50 10.82
C ALA A 344 -4.08 -7.18 9.43
N VAL A 345 -5.02 -8.10 9.21
CA VAL A 345 -5.28 -8.68 7.88
C VAL A 345 -5.86 -7.63 6.94
N GLY A 346 -6.77 -6.78 7.43
CA GLY A 346 -7.35 -5.65 6.69
C GLY A 346 -6.28 -4.73 6.12
N GLY A 347 -5.25 -4.36 6.87
CA GLY A 347 -4.13 -3.53 6.42
C GLY A 347 -3.34 -4.16 5.26
N VAL A 348 -3.09 -5.47 5.33
CA VAL A 348 -2.45 -6.22 4.23
C VAL A 348 -3.32 -6.23 2.97
N LEU A 349 -4.64 -6.42 3.15
CA LEU A 349 -5.62 -6.38 2.06
C LEU A 349 -5.68 -4.98 1.42
N LEU A 350 -5.65 -3.89 2.19
CA LEU A 350 -5.60 -2.52 1.68
C LEU A 350 -4.37 -2.29 0.81
N THR A 351 -3.19 -2.77 1.23
CA THR A 351 -1.96 -2.70 0.41
C THR A 351 -2.15 -3.43 -0.92
N ALA A 352 -2.63 -4.67 -0.89
CA ALA A 352 -2.85 -5.47 -2.10
C ALA A 352 -3.84 -4.81 -3.06
N THR A 353 -4.99 -4.35 -2.56
CA THR A 353 -6.04 -3.72 -3.38
C THR A 353 -5.61 -2.36 -3.92
N ARG A 354 -4.80 -1.59 -3.18
CA ARG A 354 -4.22 -0.34 -3.67
C ARG A 354 -3.35 -0.58 -4.91
N LEU A 355 -2.50 -1.61 -4.89
CA LEU A 355 -1.66 -1.97 -6.04
C LEU A 355 -2.52 -2.41 -7.23
N VAL A 356 -3.46 -3.32 -7.02
CA VAL A 356 -4.30 -3.87 -8.09
C VAL A 356 -5.15 -2.77 -8.75
N ASN A 357 -5.74 -1.87 -7.97
CA ASN A 357 -6.51 -0.75 -8.48
C ASN A 357 -5.65 0.32 -9.18
N ALA A 358 -4.34 0.35 -8.94
CA ALA A 358 -3.41 1.24 -9.63
C ALA A 358 -3.04 0.76 -11.05
N ILE A 359 -3.13 -0.53 -11.33
CA ILE A 359 -2.68 -1.13 -12.60
C ILE A 359 -3.21 -0.38 -13.82
N PRO A 360 -4.51 -0.06 -13.96
CA PRO A 360 -4.99 0.66 -15.14
C PRO A 360 -4.36 2.04 -15.33
N SER A 361 -4.12 2.75 -14.24
CA SER A 361 -3.51 4.10 -14.28
C SER A 361 -2.02 4.05 -14.63
N VAL A 362 -1.31 3.05 -14.10
CA VAL A 362 0.12 2.84 -14.40
C VAL A 362 0.32 2.40 -15.85
N CYS A 363 -0.53 1.51 -16.37
CA CYS A 363 -0.48 1.09 -17.78
C CYS A 363 -0.83 2.22 -18.76
N ALA A 364 -1.58 3.23 -18.33
CA ALA A 364 -1.95 4.38 -19.14
C ALA A 364 -0.98 5.56 -19.00
N ALA A 365 -0.05 5.52 -18.06
CA ALA A 365 0.91 6.59 -17.81
C ALA A 365 2.03 6.63 -18.88
N ALA A 366 2.71 7.76 -18.97
CA ALA A 366 3.95 7.84 -19.74
C ALA A 366 5.04 6.97 -19.10
N PRO A 367 5.92 6.34 -19.89
CA PRO A 367 7.01 5.52 -19.37
C PRO A 367 7.89 6.25 -18.37
N GLY A 368 8.24 5.56 -17.27
CA GLY A 368 9.13 6.11 -16.27
C GLY A 368 8.80 5.62 -14.84
N LEU A 369 9.53 6.17 -13.89
CA LEU A 369 9.30 5.95 -12.45
C LEU A 369 8.22 6.92 -11.99
N LEU A 370 7.15 6.38 -11.43
CA LEU A 370 5.97 7.13 -11.01
C LEU A 370 5.89 7.21 -9.48
N SER A 371 5.30 8.28 -9.01
CA SER A 371 4.83 8.48 -7.64
C SER A 371 3.31 8.68 -7.61
N ALA A 372 2.74 8.86 -6.43
CA ALA A 372 1.32 9.20 -6.29
C ALA A 372 0.98 10.58 -6.91
N LEU A 373 1.98 11.46 -7.11
CA LEU A 373 1.79 12.79 -7.72
C LEU A 373 1.60 12.74 -9.24
N ASP A 374 2.06 11.66 -9.89
CA ASP A 374 2.04 11.51 -11.35
C ASP A 374 0.75 10.86 -11.87
N LEU A 375 -0.06 10.29 -10.98
CA LEU A 375 -1.22 9.50 -11.34
C LEU A 375 -2.54 10.22 -11.06
N PRO A 376 -3.58 9.96 -11.88
CA PRO A 376 -4.92 10.37 -11.54
C PRO A 376 -5.39 9.66 -10.26
N LEU A 377 -6.48 10.15 -9.67
CA LEU A 377 -7.08 9.51 -8.51
C LEU A 377 -7.42 8.03 -8.80
N ILE A 378 -6.77 7.13 -8.09
CA ILE A 378 -7.04 5.69 -8.18
C ILE A 378 -8.33 5.39 -7.41
N THR A 379 -9.28 4.72 -8.06
CA THR A 379 -10.61 4.43 -7.53
C THR A 379 -10.95 2.95 -7.69
N GLY A 380 -11.95 2.47 -6.93
CA GLY A 380 -12.52 1.12 -7.09
C GLY A 380 -13.48 1.03 -8.29
N LYS A 381 -13.07 1.52 -9.47
CA LYS A 381 -13.90 1.51 -10.69
C LYS A 381 -14.27 0.08 -11.08
N GLY A 382 -15.58 -0.17 -11.23
CA GLY A 382 -16.09 -1.49 -11.64
C GLY A 382 -16.21 -2.52 -10.51
N LEU A 383 -15.79 -2.20 -9.28
CA LEU A 383 -15.81 -3.15 -8.16
C LEU A 383 -17.15 -3.24 -7.42
N TYR A 384 -18.16 -2.46 -7.83
CA TYR A 384 -19.48 -2.53 -7.20
C TYR A 384 -20.07 -3.94 -7.34
N LYS A 385 -20.37 -4.56 -6.22
CA LYS A 385 -21.11 -5.81 -6.13
C LYS A 385 -22.34 -5.55 -5.25
N PRO A 386 -23.57 -5.85 -5.71
CA PRO A 386 -24.73 -5.75 -4.83
C PRO A 386 -24.56 -6.72 -3.65
N SER A 387 -24.97 -6.28 -2.47
CA SER A 387 -25.10 -7.18 -1.32
C SER A 387 -26.11 -8.27 -1.64
N ALA A 388 -25.79 -9.52 -1.31
CA ALA A 388 -26.69 -10.65 -1.46
C ALA A 388 -27.94 -10.48 -0.58
#